data_652a16e8c72b2b4bc68ad2dd889ed2bb
#
_entry.id   652a16e8c72b2b4bc68ad2dd889ed2bb
#
_cell.length_a   1.000
_cell.length_b   1.000
_cell.length_c   1.000
_cell.angle_alpha   90.00
_cell.angle_beta   90.00
_cell.angle_gamma   90.00
#
_symmetry.space_group_name_H-M   'P 1'
#
loop_
_entity.id
_entity.type
_entity.pdbx_description
1 polymer ?
#
loop_
_entity_poly.entity_id
_entity_poly.type
_entity_poly.pdbx_seq_one_letter_code
_entity_poly.pdbx_strand_id
1 'polypeptide(L)'
;DSDGTSPLGLSEKVLRDMMNINIGIVIDGTSSMEPFYPAVKEAIKEGRKFFSDKYNVKIGLVIYRDYSDGEYTTEIIPLTRHDNPKLDEFLDNGGKYGIKSSKNDRTKEEALYEGINVALDKLGFKQEHSNLLLVVGDCGNDRSDNKISREALIDKLVQKDVDIMGFQVRNGTEDAYGLFNNQLSSLMKASLEKKYTTLNQAMKVQIKQTNDGYELVNDKKSNLYVGSHNFPLVGQQVQFNKLSNQMQEAIKYCSESVQFQVD
;
A
#
# COMPACT_ATOMS: atom_id res chain seq x y z
N ASP A 1 5.10 21.82 34.27
CA ASP A 1 4.55 20.58 33.74
C ASP A 1 4.13 20.83 32.31
N SER A 2 5.03 20.56 31.37
CA SER A 2 4.72 20.58 29.97
C SER A 2 3.82 19.37 29.68
N ASP A 3 2.62 19.64 29.29
CA ASP A 3 1.53 18.71 29.09
C ASP A 3 1.76 17.70 27.94
N GLY A 4 2.94 17.38 27.55
CA GLY A 4 3.32 16.30 26.64
C GLY A 4 2.40 16.04 25.45
N THR A 5 1.64 17.05 25.01
CA THR A 5 0.70 16.94 23.89
C THR A 5 1.28 17.60 22.63
N SER A 6 1.08 16.94 21.48
CA SER A 6 1.41 17.50 20.18
C SER A 6 0.47 18.67 19.82
N PRO A 7 0.75 19.45 18.76
CA PRO A 7 -0.16 20.46 18.23
C PRO A 7 -1.57 19.92 17.89
N LEU A 8 -1.71 18.59 17.70
CA LEU A 8 -2.99 17.92 17.47
C LEU A 8 -3.63 17.39 18.76
N GLY A 9 -3.06 17.67 19.96
CA GLY A 9 -3.57 17.20 21.23
C GLY A 9 -3.35 15.71 21.51
N LEU A 10 -2.38 15.07 20.85
CA LEU A 10 -2.06 13.67 21.04
C LEU A 10 -1.17 13.45 22.26
N SER A 11 -1.39 12.35 23.00
CA SER A 11 -0.55 11.98 24.14
C SER A 11 0.85 11.56 23.67
N GLU A 12 1.81 11.69 24.59
CA GLU A 12 3.21 11.27 24.34
C GLU A 12 3.33 9.79 23.95
N LYS A 13 2.52 8.91 24.56
CA LYS A 13 2.47 7.50 24.19
C LYS A 13 2.02 7.29 22.76
N VAL A 14 0.94 7.95 22.33
CA VAL A 14 0.43 7.88 20.96
C VAL A 14 1.48 8.37 19.97
N LEU A 15 2.19 9.45 20.28
CA LEU A 15 3.26 9.96 19.45
C LEU A 15 4.41 8.96 19.29
N ARG A 16 4.83 8.31 20.38
CA ARG A 16 5.87 7.27 20.32
C ARG A 16 5.42 6.08 19.48
N ASP A 17 4.17 5.64 19.62
CA ASP A 17 3.63 4.54 18.81
C ASP A 17 3.63 4.91 17.31
N MET A 18 3.28 6.14 16.97
CA MET A 18 3.27 6.64 15.60
C MET A 18 4.67 6.73 14.97
N MET A 19 5.73 6.78 15.75
CA MET A 19 7.12 6.73 15.27
C MET A 19 7.51 5.33 14.77
N ASN A 20 6.73 4.31 15.06
CA ASN A 20 6.83 2.99 14.43
C ASN A 20 6.08 3.04 13.10
N ILE A 21 6.83 3.11 12.01
CA ILE A 21 6.31 3.21 10.65
C ILE A 21 6.41 1.86 9.96
N ASN A 22 5.29 1.31 9.55
CA ASN A 22 5.20 0.04 8.87
C ASN A 22 4.75 0.24 7.43
N ILE A 23 5.57 -0.17 6.49
CA ILE A 23 5.28 -0.09 5.06
C ILE A 23 5.21 -1.48 4.49
N GLY A 24 4.00 -1.93 4.16
CA GLY A 24 3.77 -3.16 3.41
C GLY A 24 3.71 -2.85 1.92
N ILE A 25 4.31 -3.68 1.09
CA ILE A 25 4.28 -3.52 -0.35
C ILE A 25 3.83 -4.83 -0.97
N VAL A 26 2.69 -4.77 -1.67
CA VAL A 26 2.04 -5.89 -2.34
C VAL A 26 2.29 -5.73 -3.83
N ILE A 27 2.97 -6.68 -4.45
CA ILE A 27 3.50 -6.59 -5.80
C ILE A 27 2.94 -7.74 -6.64
N ASP A 28 2.34 -7.42 -7.78
CA ASP A 28 2.01 -8.39 -8.80
C ASP A 28 3.29 -8.98 -9.39
N GLY A 29 3.45 -10.29 -9.25
CA GLY A 29 4.62 -11.05 -9.69
C GLY A 29 4.40 -11.81 -11.00
N THR A 30 3.37 -11.49 -11.78
CA THR A 30 3.11 -12.11 -13.07
C THR A 30 3.96 -11.51 -14.18
N SER A 31 4.08 -12.21 -15.31
CA SER A 31 5.00 -11.85 -16.38
C SER A 31 4.76 -10.48 -17.01
N SER A 32 3.52 -9.99 -17.00
CA SER A 32 3.16 -8.65 -17.49
C SER A 32 3.85 -7.54 -16.71
N MET A 33 4.24 -7.83 -15.46
CA MET A 33 4.96 -6.90 -14.59
C MET A 33 6.47 -6.87 -14.83
N GLU A 34 7.02 -7.82 -15.56
CA GLU A 34 8.49 -7.94 -15.76
C GLU A 34 9.14 -6.63 -16.21
N PRO A 35 8.60 -5.87 -17.18
CA PRO A 35 9.20 -4.59 -17.59
C PRO A 35 9.19 -3.51 -16.51
N PHE A 36 8.25 -3.59 -15.56
CA PHE A 36 8.06 -2.57 -14.51
C PHE A 36 8.70 -2.95 -13.17
N TYR A 37 9.04 -4.21 -12.99
CA TYR A 37 9.58 -4.70 -11.73
C TYR A 37 10.87 -4.00 -11.28
N PRO A 38 11.82 -3.67 -12.17
CA PRO A 38 12.99 -2.87 -11.78
C PRO A 38 12.64 -1.50 -11.18
N ALA A 39 11.58 -0.85 -11.69
CA ALA A 39 11.10 0.42 -11.13
C ALA A 39 10.54 0.26 -9.72
N VAL A 40 9.83 -0.84 -9.45
CA VAL A 40 9.33 -1.17 -8.11
C VAL A 40 10.49 -1.37 -7.14
N LYS A 41 11.51 -2.12 -7.53
CA LYS A 41 12.73 -2.32 -6.71
C LYS A 41 13.42 -1.00 -6.40
N GLU A 42 13.61 -0.16 -7.40
CA GLU A 42 14.23 1.17 -7.23
C GLU A 42 13.43 2.03 -6.27
N ALA A 43 12.11 2.07 -6.43
CA ALA A 43 11.23 2.86 -5.56
C ALA A 43 11.37 2.46 -4.09
N ILE A 44 11.44 1.19 -3.79
CA ILE A 44 11.60 0.68 -2.44
C ILE A 44 12.99 1.03 -1.89
N LYS A 45 14.04 0.78 -2.67
CA LYS A 45 15.43 1.05 -2.26
C LYS A 45 15.67 2.55 -2.03
N GLU A 46 15.12 3.43 -2.86
CA GLU A 46 15.26 4.87 -2.72
C GLU A 46 14.30 5.45 -1.67
N GLY A 47 13.05 4.97 -1.64
CA GLY A 47 12.01 5.50 -0.74
C GLY A 47 12.36 5.34 0.74
N ARG A 48 12.97 4.24 1.12
CA ARG A 48 13.37 4.00 2.52
C ARG A 48 14.37 5.03 3.06
N LYS A 49 15.06 5.76 2.17
CA LYS A 49 16.02 6.80 2.56
C LYS A 49 15.37 8.11 3.03
N PHE A 50 14.08 8.28 2.80
CA PHE A 50 13.35 9.49 3.21
C PHE A 50 13.13 9.60 4.73
N PHE A 51 13.24 8.51 5.45
CA PHE A 51 12.99 8.50 6.90
C PHE A 51 14.27 8.81 7.69
N SER A 52 14.14 9.69 8.68
CA SER A 52 15.24 9.95 9.61
C SER A 52 15.41 8.79 10.61
N ASP A 53 16.57 8.70 11.24
CA ASP A 53 16.92 7.64 12.20
C ASP A 53 16.07 7.66 13.48
N LYS A 54 15.34 8.74 13.73
CA LYS A 54 14.42 8.81 14.88
C LYS A 54 13.20 7.89 14.72
N TYR A 55 12.86 7.51 13.49
CA TYR A 55 11.74 6.62 13.23
C TYR A 55 12.18 5.16 13.17
N ASN A 56 11.34 4.29 13.71
CA ASN A 56 11.51 2.84 13.56
C ASN A 56 10.73 2.37 12.33
N VAL A 57 11.42 2.34 11.19
CA VAL A 57 10.83 1.99 9.91
C VAL A 57 11.00 0.52 9.60
N LYS A 58 9.90 -0.18 9.38
CA LYS A 58 9.86 -1.57 8.94
C LYS A 58 9.20 -1.67 7.57
N ILE A 59 9.72 -2.56 6.77
CA ILE A 59 9.18 -2.91 5.45
C ILE A 59 8.80 -4.38 5.44
N GLY A 60 7.63 -4.69 4.91
CA GLY A 60 7.19 -6.05 4.61
C GLY A 60 6.83 -6.16 3.13
N LEU A 61 7.05 -7.32 2.55
CA LEU A 61 6.84 -7.56 1.13
C LEU A 61 5.89 -8.73 0.91
N VAL A 62 5.00 -8.58 -0.05
CA VAL A 62 4.15 -9.64 -0.58
C VAL A 62 4.28 -9.62 -2.09
N ILE A 63 4.54 -10.77 -2.68
CA ILE A 63 4.38 -10.98 -4.13
C ILE A 63 3.17 -11.88 -4.32
N TYR A 64 2.18 -11.44 -5.11
CA TYR A 64 1.03 -12.27 -5.46
C TYR A 64 1.06 -12.62 -6.95
N ARG A 65 0.43 -13.73 -7.29
CA ARG A 65 0.36 -14.23 -8.68
C ARG A 65 -1.07 -14.68 -8.97
N ASP A 66 -1.22 -15.75 -9.72
CA ASP A 66 -2.51 -16.33 -10.02
C ASP A 66 -2.95 -17.31 -8.92
N TYR A 67 -4.24 -17.46 -8.72
CA TYR A 67 -4.79 -18.44 -7.77
C TYR A 67 -4.40 -19.89 -8.12
N SER A 68 -4.09 -20.17 -9.38
CA SER A 68 -3.63 -21.48 -9.83
C SER A 68 -2.18 -21.81 -9.48
N ASP A 69 -1.41 -20.87 -8.95
CA ASP A 69 0.01 -21.07 -8.64
C ASP A 69 0.27 -21.82 -7.31
N GLY A 70 -0.79 -22.19 -6.59
CA GLY A 70 -0.67 -23.01 -5.39
C GLY A 70 0.14 -22.32 -4.28
N GLU A 71 1.25 -22.91 -3.86
CA GLU A 71 2.11 -22.35 -2.81
C GLU A 71 2.73 -21.00 -3.20
N TYR A 72 2.85 -20.71 -4.50
CA TYR A 72 3.39 -19.45 -5.02
C TYR A 72 2.33 -18.41 -5.36
N THR A 73 1.06 -18.68 -5.04
CA THR A 73 0.01 -17.65 -5.15
C THR A 73 0.41 -16.40 -4.38
N THR A 74 0.97 -16.56 -3.20
CA THR A 74 1.61 -15.47 -2.45
C THR A 74 2.95 -15.92 -1.87
N GLU A 75 3.91 -15.00 -1.83
CA GLU A 75 5.16 -15.13 -1.10
C GLU A 75 5.35 -13.89 -0.25
N ILE A 76 5.85 -14.04 0.99
CA ILE A 76 5.93 -12.93 1.94
C ILE A 76 7.28 -12.84 2.62
N ILE A 77 7.65 -11.60 2.97
CA ILE A 77 8.57 -11.28 4.06
C ILE A 77 7.81 -10.40 5.05
N PRO A 78 7.60 -10.87 6.28
CA PRO A 78 6.98 -10.05 7.31
C PRO A 78 7.73 -8.75 7.58
N LEU A 79 7.05 -7.78 8.18
CA LEU A 79 7.64 -6.50 8.56
C LEU A 79 8.94 -6.70 9.33
N THR A 80 10.01 -6.13 8.82
CA THR A 80 11.35 -6.17 9.39
C THR A 80 12.03 -4.82 9.18
N ARG A 81 13.14 -4.58 9.84
CA ARG A 81 13.88 -3.33 9.65
C ARG A 81 14.12 -3.06 8.16
N HIS A 82 13.95 -1.81 7.76
CA HIS A 82 14.05 -1.39 6.35
C HIS A 82 15.42 -1.70 5.72
N ASP A 83 16.46 -1.86 6.53
CA ASP A 83 17.84 -2.16 6.11
C ASP A 83 18.18 -3.65 6.16
N ASN A 84 17.21 -4.53 6.44
CA ASN A 84 17.45 -5.97 6.47
C ASN A 84 17.81 -6.49 5.07
N PRO A 85 18.99 -7.14 4.90
CA PRO A 85 19.42 -7.66 3.59
C PRO A 85 18.46 -8.66 2.95
N LYS A 86 17.63 -9.33 3.75
CA LYS A 86 16.62 -10.27 3.22
C LYS A 86 15.57 -9.58 2.34
N LEU A 87 15.30 -8.30 2.58
CA LEU A 87 14.40 -7.52 1.73
C LEU A 87 14.99 -7.35 0.32
N ASP A 88 16.26 -6.98 0.24
CA ASP A 88 16.94 -6.80 -1.04
C ASP A 88 17.07 -8.12 -1.80
N GLU A 89 17.40 -9.20 -1.11
CA GLU A 89 17.48 -10.55 -1.71
C GLU A 89 16.13 -10.98 -2.29
N PHE A 90 15.07 -10.83 -1.53
CA PHE A 90 13.71 -11.16 -1.98
C PHE A 90 13.30 -10.32 -3.21
N LEU A 91 13.57 -9.02 -3.18
CA LEU A 91 13.28 -8.12 -4.30
C LEU A 91 14.10 -8.48 -5.54
N ASP A 92 15.40 -8.75 -5.39
CA ASP A 92 16.28 -9.04 -6.52
C ASP A 92 15.91 -10.35 -7.22
N ASN A 93 15.40 -11.33 -6.48
CA ASN A 93 14.99 -12.63 -7.02
C ASN A 93 13.51 -12.69 -7.45
N GLY A 94 12.68 -11.72 -7.08
CA GLY A 94 11.23 -11.78 -7.28
C GLY A 94 10.59 -12.91 -6.48
N GLY A 95 10.99 -13.09 -5.22
CA GLY A 95 10.65 -14.24 -4.40
C GLY A 95 11.37 -15.52 -4.86
N LYS A 96 10.92 -16.67 -4.39
CA LYS A 96 11.48 -17.97 -4.81
C LYS A 96 11.04 -18.36 -6.22
N TYR A 97 9.82 -18.01 -6.60
CA TYR A 97 9.23 -18.36 -7.89
C TYR A 97 9.68 -17.44 -9.03
N GLY A 98 10.00 -16.19 -8.74
CA GLY A 98 10.37 -15.17 -9.72
C GLY A 98 9.17 -14.48 -10.36
N ILE A 99 9.46 -13.48 -11.20
CA ILE A 99 8.43 -12.71 -11.93
C ILE A 99 8.18 -13.43 -13.26
N LYS A 100 7.09 -14.15 -13.35
CA LYS A 100 6.78 -14.97 -14.53
C LYS A 100 5.31 -15.37 -14.61
N SER A 101 4.93 -15.89 -15.77
CA SER A 101 3.59 -16.40 -16.02
C SER A 101 3.24 -17.58 -15.11
N SER A 102 1.99 -17.65 -14.72
CA SER A 102 1.38 -18.79 -14.06
C SER A 102 1.45 -20.05 -14.96
N LYS A 103 1.47 -21.22 -14.35
CA LYS A 103 1.43 -22.50 -15.05
C LYS A 103 0.10 -22.75 -15.79
N ASN A 104 -0.97 -22.18 -15.30
CA ASN A 104 -2.33 -22.37 -15.80
C ASN A 104 -3.05 -21.02 -15.99
N ASP A 105 -2.37 -20.07 -16.60
CA ASP A 105 -2.87 -18.74 -16.85
C ASP A 105 -4.10 -18.80 -17.80
N ARG A 106 -5.31 -18.68 -17.26
CA ARG A 106 -6.57 -18.72 -18.00
C ARG A 106 -7.27 -17.37 -18.10
N THR A 107 -6.87 -16.42 -17.24
CA THR A 107 -7.49 -15.11 -17.13
C THR A 107 -6.41 -14.04 -17.03
N LYS A 108 -6.80 -12.78 -17.26
CA LYS A 108 -5.93 -11.63 -17.06
C LYS A 108 -5.93 -11.16 -15.61
N GLU A 109 -6.99 -11.50 -14.89
CA GLU A 109 -7.15 -11.19 -13.48
C GLU A 109 -6.28 -12.13 -12.64
N GLU A 110 -5.78 -11.60 -11.53
CA GLU A 110 -4.81 -12.25 -10.67
C GLU A 110 -5.35 -12.41 -9.24
N ALA A 111 -4.54 -12.93 -8.32
CA ALA A 111 -4.89 -13.10 -6.92
C ALA A 111 -4.66 -11.81 -6.08
N LEU A 112 -5.16 -10.68 -6.55
CA LEU A 112 -4.96 -9.37 -5.92
C LEU A 112 -5.49 -9.35 -4.48
N TYR A 113 -6.72 -9.82 -4.26
CA TYR A 113 -7.33 -9.81 -2.92
C TYR A 113 -6.59 -10.74 -1.95
N GLU A 114 -6.09 -11.87 -2.43
CA GLU A 114 -5.25 -12.75 -1.62
C GLU A 114 -3.95 -12.05 -1.20
N GLY A 115 -3.30 -11.34 -2.11
CA GLY A 115 -2.11 -10.55 -1.82
C GLY A 115 -2.36 -9.50 -0.74
N ILE A 116 -3.44 -8.74 -0.85
CA ILE A 116 -3.84 -7.74 0.14
C ILE A 116 -4.19 -8.41 1.48
N ASN A 117 -4.95 -9.50 1.43
CA ASN A 117 -5.36 -10.22 2.63
C ASN A 117 -4.18 -10.78 3.41
N VAL A 118 -3.24 -11.40 2.73
CA VAL A 118 -2.02 -11.93 3.33
C VAL A 118 -1.18 -10.81 3.95
N ALA A 119 -1.09 -9.65 3.29
CA ALA A 119 -0.41 -8.50 3.86
C ALA A 119 -1.05 -8.05 5.17
N LEU A 120 -2.38 -7.93 5.19
CA LEU A 120 -3.11 -7.48 6.38
C LEU A 120 -3.04 -8.50 7.52
N ASP A 121 -3.06 -9.80 7.22
CA ASP A 121 -3.06 -10.86 8.23
C ASP A 121 -1.65 -11.23 8.72
N LYS A 122 -0.63 -11.19 7.83
CA LYS A 122 0.67 -11.84 8.10
C LYS A 122 1.88 -10.93 8.10
N LEU A 123 1.79 -9.68 7.65
CA LEU A 123 2.94 -8.77 7.72
C LEU A 123 3.23 -8.27 9.13
N GLY A 124 2.24 -8.23 10.01
CA GLY A 124 2.43 -7.83 11.40
C GLY A 124 2.10 -6.37 11.70
N PHE A 125 1.18 -5.77 10.94
CA PHE A 125 0.67 -4.43 11.25
C PHE A 125 0.06 -4.37 12.65
N LYS A 126 0.31 -3.27 13.35
CA LYS A 126 -0.28 -2.95 14.64
C LYS A 126 -1.10 -1.67 14.53
N GLN A 127 -2.31 -1.68 15.07
CA GLN A 127 -3.25 -0.57 14.96
C GLN A 127 -2.68 0.76 15.45
N GLU A 128 -1.89 0.76 16.51
CA GLU A 128 -1.30 1.95 17.11
C GLU A 128 -0.12 2.53 16.33
N HIS A 129 0.42 1.79 15.38
CA HIS A 129 1.54 2.24 14.55
C HIS A 129 1.06 3.06 13.33
N SER A 130 1.98 3.70 12.65
CA SER A 130 1.74 4.35 11.36
C SER A 130 1.87 3.32 10.24
N ASN A 131 0.75 2.90 9.65
CA ASN A 131 0.70 1.78 8.72
C ASN A 131 0.32 2.22 7.32
N LEU A 132 1.14 1.87 6.35
CA LEU A 132 0.93 2.12 4.93
C LEU A 132 1.05 0.81 4.14
N LEU A 133 0.11 0.58 3.24
CA LEU A 133 0.12 -0.54 2.30
C LEU A 133 0.12 -0.02 0.87
N LEU A 134 1.19 -0.28 0.14
CA LEU A 134 1.31 0.03 -1.28
C LEU A 134 0.99 -1.21 -2.10
N VAL A 135 0.12 -1.08 -3.09
CA VAL A 135 -0.26 -2.18 -3.98
C VAL A 135 0.10 -1.81 -5.41
N VAL A 136 0.92 -2.63 -6.05
CA VAL A 136 1.42 -2.40 -7.40
C VAL A 136 1.02 -3.56 -8.30
N GLY A 137 0.28 -3.28 -9.34
CA GLY A 137 -0.18 -4.30 -10.28
C GLY A 137 -0.78 -3.72 -11.56
N ASP A 138 -1.27 -4.57 -12.41
CA ASP A 138 -1.92 -4.17 -13.67
C ASP A 138 -3.41 -4.56 -13.71
N CYS A 139 -3.75 -5.80 -13.41
CA CYS A 139 -5.09 -6.35 -13.51
C CYS A 139 -5.76 -6.51 -12.14
N GLY A 140 -7.08 -6.54 -12.14
CA GLY A 140 -7.87 -6.72 -10.93
C GLY A 140 -7.90 -8.16 -10.42
N ASN A 141 -8.64 -8.37 -9.33
CA ASN A 141 -8.83 -9.67 -8.72
C ASN A 141 -9.69 -10.57 -9.59
N ASP A 142 -9.32 -11.85 -9.68
CA ASP A 142 -10.10 -12.86 -10.39
C ASP A 142 -11.48 -13.00 -9.72
N ARG A 143 -12.54 -12.70 -10.48
CA ARG A 143 -13.93 -12.74 -10.03
C ARG A 143 -14.46 -14.16 -9.79
N SER A 144 -13.81 -15.17 -10.33
CA SER A 144 -14.18 -16.57 -10.09
C SER A 144 -13.79 -17.06 -8.70
N ASP A 145 -12.90 -16.35 -8.01
CA ASP A 145 -12.52 -16.65 -6.64
C ASP A 145 -13.29 -15.77 -5.65
N ASN A 146 -14.15 -16.39 -4.84
CA ASN A 146 -15.02 -15.73 -3.87
C ASN A 146 -14.55 -15.91 -2.43
N LYS A 147 -13.34 -16.42 -2.18
CA LYS A 147 -12.88 -16.76 -0.83
C LYS A 147 -12.66 -15.53 0.02
N ILE A 148 -12.28 -14.41 -0.60
CA ILE A 148 -12.01 -13.16 0.09
C ILE A 148 -12.94 -12.09 -0.46
N SER A 149 -13.79 -11.54 0.40
CA SER A 149 -14.71 -10.47 0.03
C SER A 149 -14.06 -9.10 0.17
N ARG A 150 -14.56 -8.14 -0.61
CA ARG A 150 -14.22 -6.72 -0.49
C ARG A 150 -14.45 -6.23 0.93
N GLU A 151 -15.60 -6.60 1.52
CA GLU A 151 -16.00 -6.18 2.88
C GLU A 151 -15.04 -6.69 3.94
N ALA A 152 -14.57 -7.92 3.81
CA ALA A 152 -13.56 -8.48 4.72
C ALA A 152 -12.24 -7.70 4.67
N LEU A 153 -11.80 -7.29 3.49
CA LEU A 153 -10.60 -6.47 3.32
C LEU A 153 -10.77 -5.08 3.93
N ILE A 154 -11.93 -4.45 3.71
CA ILE A 154 -12.26 -3.14 4.32
C ILE A 154 -12.21 -3.25 5.85
N ASP A 155 -12.82 -4.26 6.43
CA ASP A 155 -12.83 -4.46 7.88
C ASP A 155 -11.40 -4.62 8.44
N LYS A 156 -10.54 -5.36 7.75
CA LYS A 156 -9.14 -5.52 8.16
C LYS A 156 -8.33 -4.23 8.06
N LEU A 157 -8.53 -3.46 6.98
CA LEU A 157 -7.90 -2.13 6.83
C LEU A 157 -8.29 -1.20 7.99
N VAL A 158 -9.55 -1.22 8.39
CA VAL A 158 -10.05 -0.41 9.49
C VAL A 158 -9.53 -0.90 10.84
N GLN A 159 -9.62 -2.20 11.11
CA GLN A 159 -9.18 -2.79 12.39
C GLN A 159 -7.70 -2.58 12.66
N LYS A 160 -6.87 -2.67 11.64
CA LYS A 160 -5.42 -2.50 11.77
C LYS A 160 -4.95 -1.08 11.51
N ASP A 161 -5.87 -0.18 11.17
CA ASP A 161 -5.59 1.21 10.81
C ASP A 161 -4.48 1.31 9.77
N VAL A 162 -4.72 0.68 8.62
CA VAL A 162 -3.80 0.67 7.49
C VAL A 162 -4.35 1.57 6.38
N ASP A 163 -3.54 2.51 5.92
CA ASP A 163 -3.82 3.30 4.73
C ASP A 163 -3.33 2.55 3.49
N ILE A 164 -4.20 2.42 2.49
CA ILE A 164 -3.88 1.70 1.25
C ILE A 164 -3.71 2.66 0.09
N MET A 165 -2.67 2.46 -0.72
CA MET A 165 -2.40 3.20 -1.95
C MET A 165 -2.19 2.23 -3.09
N GLY A 166 -2.77 2.53 -4.25
CA GLY A 166 -2.65 1.71 -5.45
C GLY A 166 -1.81 2.36 -6.54
N PHE A 167 -0.96 1.57 -7.17
CA PHE A 167 -0.14 1.96 -8.31
C PHE A 167 -0.40 1.01 -9.46
N GLN A 168 -1.10 1.48 -10.48
CA GLN A 168 -1.44 0.66 -11.63
C GLN A 168 -0.48 0.90 -12.78
N VAL A 169 0.09 -0.18 -13.30
CA VAL A 169 0.77 -0.18 -14.59
C VAL A 169 -0.12 -0.79 -15.65
N ARG A 170 -0.04 -0.29 -16.86
CA ARG A 170 -0.81 -0.79 -17.99
C ARG A 170 0.13 -1.11 -19.15
N ASN A 171 0.08 -2.34 -19.62
CA ASN A 171 0.93 -2.85 -20.69
C ASN A 171 0.10 -3.23 -21.94
N GLY A 172 -0.98 -2.50 -22.20
CA GLY A 172 -1.89 -2.76 -23.31
C GLY A 172 -3.25 -2.12 -23.11
N THR A 173 -4.28 -2.66 -23.75
CA THR A 173 -5.67 -2.17 -23.71
C THR A 173 -6.63 -3.23 -23.15
N GLU A 174 -6.30 -3.80 -22.01
CA GLU A 174 -7.08 -4.89 -21.42
C GLU A 174 -8.20 -4.37 -20.49
N ASP A 175 -9.38 -4.94 -20.58
CA ASP A 175 -10.53 -4.58 -19.74
C ASP A 175 -10.26 -4.82 -18.24
N ALA A 176 -9.43 -5.80 -17.91
CA ALA A 176 -9.03 -6.13 -16.55
C ALA A 176 -8.29 -4.98 -15.83
N TYR A 177 -7.73 -4.03 -16.56
CA TYR A 177 -7.10 -2.83 -15.98
C TYR A 177 -8.12 -1.93 -15.27
N GLY A 178 -9.30 -1.75 -15.87
CA GLY A 178 -10.37 -1.00 -15.22
C GLY A 178 -10.83 -1.65 -13.91
N LEU A 179 -10.82 -2.97 -13.84
CA LEU A 179 -11.17 -3.70 -12.64
C LEU A 179 -10.21 -3.44 -11.49
N PHE A 180 -8.90 -3.45 -11.72
CA PHE A 180 -7.89 -3.10 -10.72
C PHE A 180 -8.17 -1.72 -10.11
N ASN A 181 -8.33 -0.72 -10.97
CA ASN A 181 -8.58 0.65 -10.55
C ASN A 181 -9.86 0.75 -9.70
N ASN A 182 -10.95 0.16 -10.17
CA ASN A 182 -12.24 0.20 -9.46
C ASN A 182 -12.16 -0.50 -8.10
N GLN A 183 -11.51 -1.64 -8.02
CA GLN A 183 -11.36 -2.39 -6.78
C GLN A 183 -10.50 -1.64 -5.76
N LEU A 184 -9.35 -1.13 -6.16
CA LEU A 184 -8.46 -0.37 -5.27
C LEU A 184 -9.11 0.93 -4.81
N SER A 185 -9.72 1.69 -5.70
CA SER A 185 -10.43 2.93 -5.35
C SER A 185 -11.58 2.66 -4.38
N SER A 186 -12.30 1.56 -4.58
CA SER A 186 -13.38 1.14 -3.67
C SER A 186 -12.86 0.80 -2.27
N LEU A 187 -11.75 0.06 -2.16
CA LEU A 187 -11.13 -0.26 -0.87
C LEU A 187 -10.63 1.00 -0.16
N MET A 188 -9.98 1.89 -0.88
CA MET A 188 -9.50 3.17 -0.37
C MET A 188 -10.63 4.02 0.18
N LYS A 189 -11.63 4.29 -0.63
CA LYS A 189 -12.78 5.13 -0.25
C LYS A 189 -13.52 4.54 0.94
N ALA A 190 -13.94 3.28 0.86
CA ALA A 190 -14.73 2.66 1.89
C ALA A 190 -13.99 2.54 3.23
N SER A 191 -12.70 2.21 3.21
CA SER A 191 -11.90 2.13 4.44
C SER A 191 -11.69 3.50 5.09
N LEU A 192 -11.44 4.55 4.29
CA LEU A 192 -11.33 5.93 4.80
C LEU A 192 -12.64 6.40 5.42
N GLU A 193 -13.75 6.25 4.72
CA GLU A 193 -15.08 6.63 5.24
C GLU A 193 -15.37 5.94 6.58
N LYS A 194 -15.10 4.65 6.67
CA LYS A 194 -15.37 3.86 7.87
C LYS A 194 -14.47 4.25 9.04
N LYS A 195 -13.17 4.45 8.82
CA LYS A 195 -12.23 4.89 9.85
C LYS A 195 -12.64 6.21 10.46
N TYR A 196 -12.96 7.20 9.64
CA TYR A 196 -13.13 8.56 10.09
C TYR A 196 -14.54 8.88 10.57
N THR A 197 -15.54 8.15 10.11
CA THR A 197 -16.88 8.20 10.70
C THR A 197 -16.89 7.68 12.14
N THR A 198 -16.05 6.69 12.45
CA THR A 198 -16.00 6.08 13.78
C THR A 198 -15.10 6.83 14.76
N LEU A 199 -13.99 7.41 14.29
CA LEU A 199 -12.94 7.97 15.16
C LEU A 199 -13.10 9.47 15.43
N ASN A 200 -13.80 10.24 14.59
CA ASN A 200 -13.78 11.70 14.69
C ASN A 200 -15.01 12.40 14.13
N GLN A 201 -16.17 12.13 14.68
CA GLN A 201 -17.32 13.02 14.50
C GLN A 201 -17.01 14.47 14.95
N ALA A 202 -16.07 14.64 15.87
CA ALA A 202 -15.65 15.94 16.37
C ALA A 202 -14.69 16.70 15.43
N MET A 203 -14.01 16.02 14.49
CA MET A 203 -13.02 16.66 13.60
C MET A 203 -13.56 17.01 12.21
N LYS A 204 -14.80 16.69 11.90
CA LYS A 204 -15.46 16.99 10.61
C LYS A 204 -14.55 16.73 9.42
N VAL A 205 -14.21 15.47 9.22
CA VAL A 205 -13.33 15.05 8.15
C VAL A 205 -14.13 14.85 6.87
N GLN A 206 -13.67 15.42 5.77
CA GLN A 206 -14.26 15.23 4.45
C GLN A 206 -13.38 14.34 3.58
N ILE A 207 -14.03 13.46 2.84
CA ILE A 207 -13.37 12.63 1.84
C ILE A 207 -13.64 13.24 0.48
N LYS A 208 -12.59 13.67 -0.20
CA LYS A 208 -12.65 14.32 -1.49
C LYS A 208 -12.07 13.39 -2.56
N GLN A 209 -12.82 13.20 -3.64
CA GLN A 209 -12.29 12.50 -4.82
C GLN A 209 -11.39 13.44 -5.61
N THR A 210 -10.21 12.95 -5.99
CA THR A 210 -9.25 13.63 -6.85
C THR A 210 -9.06 12.85 -8.16
N ASN A 211 -8.30 13.41 -9.10
CA ASN A 211 -7.96 12.71 -10.34
C ASN A 211 -7.12 11.44 -10.11
N ASP A 212 -6.37 11.41 -8.99
CA ASP A 212 -5.44 10.33 -8.66
C ASP A 212 -5.93 9.43 -7.52
N GLY A 213 -7.16 9.64 -7.01
CA GLY A 213 -7.72 8.82 -5.94
C GLY A 213 -8.61 9.61 -4.98
N TYR A 214 -8.39 9.43 -3.70
CA TYR A 214 -9.18 10.07 -2.65
C TYR A 214 -8.28 10.76 -1.63
N GLU A 215 -8.71 11.92 -1.18
CA GLU A 215 -8.04 12.70 -0.14
C GLU A 215 -8.94 12.87 1.07
N LEU A 216 -8.32 12.89 2.23
CA LEU A 216 -8.96 13.25 3.46
C LEU A 216 -8.61 14.69 3.82
N VAL A 217 -9.62 15.54 3.92
CA VAL A 217 -9.44 16.95 4.22
C VAL A 217 -10.07 17.26 5.57
N ASN A 218 -9.32 17.88 6.44
CA ASN A 218 -9.78 18.34 7.72
C ASN A 218 -10.39 19.73 7.57
N ASP A 219 -11.53 19.96 8.24
CA ASP A 219 -12.35 21.17 8.17
C ASP A 219 -11.65 22.45 8.71
N LYS A 220 -10.56 22.29 9.44
CA LYS A 220 -9.80 23.41 10.04
C LYS A 220 -8.70 23.96 9.15
N LYS A 221 -8.72 23.66 7.85
CA LYS A 221 -7.69 24.06 6.89
C LYS A 221 -6.27 23.64 7.32
N SER A 222 -6.16 22.67 8.20
CA SER A 222 -4.86 22.07 8.48
C SER A 222 -4.47 21.24 7.26
N ASN A 223 -3.25 21.41 6.80
CA ASN A 223 -2.66 20.65 5.71
C ASN A 223 -2.39 19.19 6.09
N LEU A 224 -3.19 18.62 6.99
CA LEU A 224 -3.07 17.23 7.37
C LEU A 224 -3.64 16.37 6.26
N TYR A 225 -2.77 15.88 5.45
CA TYR A 225 -3.07 14.89 4.44
C TYR A 225 -2.98 13.50 5.08
N VAL A 226 -4.12 12.88 5.26
CA VAL A 226 -4.17 11.44 5.50
C VAL A 226 -4.88 10.88 4.29
N GLY A 227 -4.14 10.53 3.26
CA GLY A 227 -4.72 10.16 1.99
C GLY A 227 -4.29 8.80 1.51
N SER A 228 -5.17 8.15 0.79
CA SER A 228 -4.88 7.01 -0.03
C SER A 228 -5.02 7.42 -1.50
N HIS A 229 -4.05 7.08 -2.31
CA HIS A 229 -4.00 7.49 -3.70
C HIS A 229 -3.99 6.29 -4.63
N ASN A 230 -4.59 6.44 -5.80
CA ASN A 230 -4.52 5.48 -6.88
C ASN A 230 -3.92 6.18 -8.11
N PHE A 231 -2.77 5.71 -8.55
CA PHE A 231 -2.02 6.32 -9.65
C PHE A 231 -2.03 5.41 -10.89
N PRO A 232 -3.01 5.56 -11.81
CA PRO A 232 -3.02 4.79 -13.03
C PRO A 232 -1.88 5.21 -13.96
N LEU A 233 -1.13 4.23 -14.46
CA LEU A 233 -0.06 4.44 -15.42
C LEU A 233 -0.39 3.77 -16.75
N VAL A 234 -0.06 4.41 -17.86
CA VAL A 234 -0.35 3.94 -19.23
C VAL A 234 0.90 3.95 -20.09
N GLY A 235 1.27 2.81 -20.72
CA GLY A 235 2.39 2.68 -21.66
C GLY A 235 3.67 2.12 -21.02
N GLN A 236 4.69 1.76 -21.79
CA GLN A 236 5.81 0.97 -21.30
C GLN A 236 7.04 1.77 -20.86
N GLN A 237 7.69 2.49 -21.77
CA GLN A 237 9.01 3.06 -21.47
C GLN A 237 8.97 4.39 -20.72
N VAL A 238 7.98 5.22 -21.00
CA VAL A 238 7.81 6.53 -20.34
C VAL A 238 7.46 6.37 -18.87
N GLN A 239 7.07 5.16 -18.43
CA GLN A 239 6.45 4.91 -17.14
C GLN A 239 7.37 4.29 -16.10
N PHE A 240 8.52 3.78 -16.50
CA PHE A 240 9.48 3.25 -15.55
C PHE A 240 9.86 4.32 -14.49
N ASN A 241 10.36 5.45 -14.94
CA ASN A 241 10.73 6.55 -14.05
C ASN A 241 9.52 7.14 -13.32
N LYS A 242 8.38 7.21 -14.01
CA LYS A 242 7.14 7.74 -13.43
C LYS A 242 6.62 6.84 -12.31
N LEU A 243 6.61 5.53 -12.49
CA LEU A 243 6.20 4.58 -11.47
C LEU A 243 7.10 4.68 -10.24
N SER A 244 8.43 4.62 -10.43
CA SER A 244 9.38 4.74 -9.33
C SER A 244 9.19 6.06 -8.57
N ASN A 245 9.09 7.17 -9.29
CA ASN A 245 8.90 8.49 -8.67
C ASN A 245 7.58 8.61 -7.91
N GLN A 246 6.48 8.08 -8.44
CA GLN A 246 5.19 8.12 -7.76
C GLN A 246 5.18 7.29 -6.48
N MET A 247 5.79 6.11 -6.50
CA MET A 247 5.93 5.29 -5.30
C MET A 247 6.84 5.97 -4.27
N GLN A 248 7.95 6.58 -4.70
CA GLN A 248 8.83 7.37 -3.82
C GLN A 248 8.09 8.57 -3.21
N GLU A 249 7.29 9.28 -3.99
CA GLU A 249 6.46 10.40 -3.51
C GLU A 249 5.46 9.94 -2.43
N ALA A 250 4.84 8.78 -2.62
CA ALA A 250 3.92 8.22 -1.62
C ALA A 250 4.64 7.89 -0.30
N ILE A 251 5.82 7.30 -0.37
CA ILE A 251 6.64 6.99 0.81
C ILE A 251 7.11 8.28 1.49
N LYS A 252 7.57 9.24 0.73
CA LYS A 252 7.97 10.57 1.23
C LYS A 252 6.81 11.29 1.92
N TYR A 253 5.64 11.26 1.30
CA TYR A 253 4.42 11.83 1.87
C TYR A 253 4.07 11.18 3.22
N CYS A 254 4.20 9.87 3.34
CA CYS A 254 4.02 9.16 4.61
C CYS A 254 5.00 9.67 5.68
N SER A 255 6.27 9.84 5.32
CA SER A 255 7.29 10.41 6.20
C SER A 255 6.92 11.81 6.69
N GLU A 256 6.54 12.69 5.78
CA GLU A 256 6.15 14.07 6.09
C GLU A 256 4.89 14.13 6.95
N SER A 257 3.91 13.27 6.67
CA SER A 257 2.67 13.18 7.44
C SER A 257 2.90 12.75 8.88
N VAL A 258 3.74 11.75 9.10
CA VAL A 258 4.11 11.30 10.44
C VAL A 258 4.89 12.39 11.18
N GLN A 259 5.85 13.02 10.52
CA GLN A 259 6.64 14.13 11.09
C GLN A 259 5.74 15.28 11.53
N PHE A 260 4.78 15.67 10.71
CA PHE A 260 3.82 16.73 11.04
C PHE A 260 3.03 16.41 12.31
N GLN A 261 2.65 15.15 12.54
CA GLN A 261 1.88 14.74 13.72
C GLN A 261 2.74 14.63 14.98
N VAL A 262 4.02 14.32 14.82
CA VAL A 262 4.96 14.11 15.94
C VAL A 262 5.63 15.41 16.39
N ASP A 263 5.97 16.29 15.47
CA ASP A 263 6.60 17.59 15.74
C ASP A 263 5.54 18.65 16.09
#